data_fcc858b9d34d0657c72ffed173ac5d45
#
_entry.id   fcc858b9d34d0657c72ffed173ac5d45
#
_cell.length_a   1.000
_cell.length_b   1.000
_cell.length_c   1.000
_cell.angle_alpha   90.00
_cell.angle_beta   90.00
_cell.angle_gamma   90.00
#
_symmetry.space_group_name_H-M   'P 1'
#
loop_
_entity.id
_entity.type
_entity.pdbx_description
1 polymer ?
#
loop_
_entity_poly.entity_id
_entity_poly.type
_entity_poly.pdbx_seq_one_letter_code
_entity_poly.pdbx_strand_id
1 'polypeptide(L)'
;PNFFQQFGFPAAPPAASVDVSGFWREGRRSAVFVFADAPRPVIRGVAFGQVRARLFIRPGFYDGLEVIATRGSGTARGTFTYTADPATFEWRRLDLKLDSTMDVGIAAQLIGPIGAAVLAPFKLAAPPALKLQGRFDGPAAPGGRHHSLQVDARTSGEIRFHDFPLRDASFRVKLQDDEIVIEEVEARFASGVAGGRARVWGTGEKRRLGFDFSLKEANLGEAARVLQEFLAQKRGQPPAPPGKFVRRNANVHLDVAASAEGRYGDPYTYHGEGSAALRGPEIGEVPLLGLLSELITFTTLRFTEARGNFKIEGPKLVFPEVALRGANSAIDGHGDYTLASHGLDFRAKIFPFQESGNLFKSVVGAVLTPLSNALEVKLTGTLEKPEWTFVIGPTNFLRSLATGSAESTEKTEATTTPRADSPPPPVSPPPPAPRP
;
A
#
# COMPACT_ATOMS: atom_id res chain seq x y z
N PRO A 1 9.15 -25.20 -31.46
CA PRO A 1 7.83 -25.78 -31.72
C PRO A 1 7.25 -25.14 -32.97
N ASN A 2 6.78 -25.97 -33.89
CA ASN A 2 6.22 -25.53 -35.15
C ASN A 2 5.02 -24.62 -34.84
N PHE A 3 4.95 -23.40 -35.39
CA PHE A 3 3.89 -22.41 -35.11
C PHE A 3 2.49 -23.03 -35.23
N PHE A 4 2.28 -23.89 -36.25
CA PHE A 4 1.00 -24.56 -36.48
C PHE A 4 0.59 -25.55 -35.38
N GLN A 5 1.52 -26.11 -34.63
CA GLN A 5 1.20 -27.04 -33.50
C GLN A 5 0.54 -26.36 -32.32
N GLN A 6 0.55 -25.01 -32.29
CA GLN A 6 -0.11 -24.22 -31.25
C GLN A 6 -1.62 -24.06 -31.48
N PHE A 7 -2.11 -24.44 -32.67
CA PHE A 7 -3.51 -24.30 -33.06
C PHE A 7 -4.13 -25.66 -33.29
N GLY A 8 -5.26 -25.92 -32.66
CA GLY A 8 -6.08 -27.08 -32.86
C GLY A 8 -7.50 -26.69 -33.28
N PHE A 9 -8.11 -27.48 -34.17
CA PHE A 9 -9.48 -27.23 -34.63
C PHE A 9 -10.34 -28.50 -34.48
N PRO A 10 -10.63 -28.91 -33.21
CA PRO A 10 -11.27 -30.20 -32.96
C PRO A 10 -12.74 -30.25 -33.41
N ALA A 11 -13.40 -29.10 -33.54
CA ALA A 11 -14.82 -29.06 -33.92
C ALA A 11 -15.05 -29.04 -35.43
N ALA A 12 -14.34 -28.13 -36.11
CA ALA A 12 -14.36 -27.97 -37.54
C ALA A 12 -13.14 -27.18 -37.98
N PRO A 13 -12.62 -27.37 -39.20
CA PRO A 13 -11.58 -26.49 -39.72
C PRO A 13 -12.09 -25.05 -39.83
N PRO A 14 -11.22 -24.04 -39.72
CA PRO A 14 -11.63 -22.65 -39.89
C PRO A 14 -12.13 -22.39 -41.32
N ALA A 15 -13.20 -21.64 -41.42
CA ALA A 15 -13.61 -21.05 -42.69
C ALA A 15 -12.69 -19.86 -42.96
N ALA A 16 -12.09 -19.80 -44.13
CA ALA A 16 -11.23 -18.71 -44.53
C ALA A 16 -11.49 -18.22 -45.94
N SER A 17 -11.50 -16.89 -46.10
CA SER A 17 -11.38 -16.22 -47.39
C SER A 17 -9.99 -15.64 -47.51
N VAL A 18 -9.31 -15.90 -48.62
CA VAL A 18 -7.93 -15.53 -48.81
C VAL A 18 -7.77 -14.83 -50.16
N ASP A 19 -7.34 -13.56 -50.11
CA ASP A 19 -7.01 -12.77 -51.28
C ASP A 19 -5.45 -12.64 -51.37
N VAL A 20 -4.90 -13.10 -52.49
CA VAL A 20 -3.45 -13.07 -52.71
C VAL A 20 -3.14 -12.07 -53.81
N SER A 21 -2.23 -11.16 -53.53
CA SER A 21 -1.71 -10.18 -54.49
C SER A 21 -0.19 -10.30 -54.54
N GLY A 22 0.38 -10.32 -55.74
CA GLY A 22 1.83 -10.40 -55.86
C GLY A 22 2.34 -10.82 -57.23
N PHE A 23 3.61 -11.05 -57.30
CA PHE A 23 4.31 -11.48 -58.53
C PHE A 23 4.50 -12.99 -58.51
N TRP A 24 4.13 -13.66 -59.59
CA TRP A 24 4.32 -15.09 -59.76
C TRP A 24 5.80 -15.42 -59.63
N ARG A 25 6.14 -16.40 -58.78
CA ARG A 25 7.52 -16.82 -58.45
C ARG A 25 8.36 -15.85 -57.61
N GLU A 26 7.84 -14.69 -57.22
CA GLU A 26 8.52 -13.75 -56.34
C GLU A 26 7.78 -13.64 -54.99
N GLY A 27 7.75 -14.71 -54.21
CA GLY A 27 7.02 -14.74 -52.94
C GLY A 27 7.35 -13.62 -51.95
N ARG A 28 8.58 -13.03 -52.06
CA ARG A 28 8.95 -11.86 -51.26
C ARG A 28 8.21 -10.58 -51.65
N ARG A 29 7.53 -10.54 -52.78
CA ARG A 29 6.73 -9.42 -53.28
C ARG A 29 5.23 -9.74 -53.28
N SER A 30 4.84 -10.74 -52.49
CA SER A 30 3.45 -11.15 -52.33
C SER A 30 2.87 -10.62 -51.03
N ALA A 31 1.58 -10.30 -51.03
CA ALA A 31 0.77 -9.95 -49.86
C ALA A 31 -0.47 -10.81 -49.81
N VAL A 32 -0.91 -11.15 -48.63
CA VAL A 32 -2.09 -12.01 -48.44
C VAL A 32 -3.01 -11.32 -47.43
N PHE A 33 -4.28 -11.13 -47.84
CA PHE A 33 -5.34 -10.80 -46.91
C PHE A 33 -6.11 -12.07 -46.54
N VAL A 34 -6.34 -12.24 -45.26
CA VAL A 34 -7.06 -13.40 -44.71
C VAL A 34 -8.20 -12.91 -43.84
N PHE A 35 -9.40 -13.37 -44.14
CA PHE A 35 -10.48 -13.37 -43.18
C PHE A 35 -10.70 -14.82 -42.74
N ALA A 36 -10.56 -15.08 -41.42
CA ALA A 36 -10.73 -16.41 -40.85
C ALA A 36 -11.80 -16.38 -39.75
N ASP A 37 -12.62 -17.42 -39.74
CA ASP A 37 -13.61 -17.70 -38.70
C ASP A 37 -13.44 -19.13 -38.23
N ALA A 38 -12.98 -19.31 -37.00
CA ALA A 38 -12.69 -20.60 -36.38
C ALA A 38 -13.69 -20.88 -35.26
N PRO A 39 -14.63 -21.82 -35.44
CA PRO A 39 -15.51 -22.28 -34.37
C PRO A 39 -14.76 -23.22 -33.43
N ARG A 40 -14.84 -22.96 -32.15
CA ARG A 40 -14.25 -23.74 -31.06
C ARG A 40 -12.78 -24.13 -31.26
N PRO A 41 -11.89 -23.17 -31.61
CA PRO A 41 -10.47 -23.46 -31.75
C PRO A 41 -9.82 -23.67 -30.38
N VAL A 42 -8.72 -24.41 -30.37
CA VAL A 42 -7.81 -24.54 -29.23
C VAL A 42 -6.50 -23.85 -29.58
N ILE A 43 -6.11 -22.81 -28.84
CA ILE A 43 -4.88 -22.05 -29.07
C ILE A 43 -4.00 -22.20 -27.82
N ARG A 44 -2.80 -22.76 -27.97
CA ARG A 44 -1.89 -23.07 -26.85
C ARG A 44 -2.57 -23.80 -25.69
N GLY A 45 -3.45 -24.74 -26.00
CA GLY A 45 -4.20 -25.52 -25.02
C GLY A 45 -5.43 -24.80 -24.44
N VAL A 46 -5.68 -23.55 -24.80
CA VAL A 46 -6.87 -22.80 -24.40
C VAL A 46 -7.98 -23.01 -25.43
N ALA A 47 -9.12 -23.55 -24.98
CA ALA A 47 -10.31 -23.69 -25.82
C ALA A 47 -11.11 -22.38 -25.84
N PHE A 48 -11.43 -21.86 -27.03
CA PHE A 48 -12.29 -20.70 -27.27
C PHE A 48 -13.65 -21.14 -27.79
N GLY A 49 -14.66 -20.27 -27.69
CA GLY A 49 -15.97 -20.47 -28.31
C GLY A 49 -15.91 -20.16 -29.79
N GLN A 50 -15.31 -19.06 -30.15
CA GLN A 50 -15.07 -18.62 -31.52
C GLN A 50 -13.88 -17.70 -31.58
N VAL A 51 -13.11 -17.75 -32.67
CA VAL A 51 -12.08 -16.77 -33.00
C VAL A 51 -12.27 -16.30 -34.43
N ARG A 52 -12.38 -15.00 -34.60
CA ARG A 52 -12.42 -14.33 -35.91
C ARG A 52 -11.18 -13.46 -36.04
N ALA A 53 -10.57 -13.49 -37.22
CA ALA A 53 -9.40 -12.68 -37.50
C ALA A 53 -9.44 -12.10 -38.92
N ARG A 54 -9.02 -10.84 -39.02
CA ARG A 54 -8.67 -10.19 -40.29
C ARG A 54 -7.19 -9.93 -40.27
N LEU A 55 -6.47 -10.57 -41.17
CA LEU A 55 -5.01 -10.51 -41.19
C LEU A 55 -4.51 -9.97 -42.52
N PHE A 56 -3.49 -9.14 -42.44
CA PHE A 56 -2.66 -8.77 -43.58
C PHE A 56 -1.26 -9.32 -43.39
N ILE A 57 -0.78 -10.11 -44.34
CA ILE A 57 0.45 -10.84 -44.26
C ILE A 57 1.32 -10.57 -45.47
N ARG A 58 2.56 -10.21 -45.24
CA ARG A 58 3.64 -10.16 -46.23
C ARG A 58 4.95 -10.66 -45.57
N PRO A 59 5.98 -11.00 -46.35
CA PRO A 59 7.23 -11.49 -45.78
C PRO A 59 7.82 -10.57 -44.72
N GLY A 60 7.99 -11.10 -43.48
CA GLY A 60 8.49 -10.35 -42.35
C GLY A 60 7.51 -9.33 -41.74
N PHE A 61 6.25 -9.31 -42.17
CA PHE A 61 5.23 -8.40 -41.67
C PHE A 61 3.86 -9.10 -41.56
N TYR A 62 3.30 -9.08 -40.36
CA TYR A 62 2.01 -9.68 -40.03
C TYR A 62 1.18 -8.64 -39.27
N ASP A 63 0.03 -8.29 -39.81
CA ASP A 63 -0.85 -7.31 -39.23
C ASP A 63 -2.21 -7.95 -38.93
N GLY A 64 -2.54 -8.06 -37.65
CA GLY A 64 -3.84 -8.44 -37.16
C GLY A 64 -4.73 -7.20 -37.08
N LEU A 65 -5.36 -6.86 -38.20
CA LEU A 65 -6.23 -5.68 -38.33
C LEU A 65 -7.42 -5.73 -37.39
N GLU A 66 -7.92 -6.91 -37.12
CA GLU A 66 -8.95 -7.19 -36.12
C GLU A 66 -8.86 -8.67 -35.70
N VAL A 67 -8.76 -8.92 -34.42
CA VAL A 67 -8.86 -10.26 -33.85
C VAL A 67 -9.92 -10.22 -32.76
N ILE A 68 -10.94 -11.06 -32.85
CA ILE A 68 -12.01 -11.17 -31.88
C ILE A 68 -12.04 -12.62 -31.40
N ALA A 69 -11.96 -12.85 -30.10
CA ALA A 69 -12.10 -14.15 -29.47
C ALA A 69 -13.22 -14.13 -28.44
N THR A 70 -13.96 -15.22 -28.33
CA THR A 70 -15.01 -15.38 -27.31
C THR A 70 -14.78 -16.65 -26.50
N ARG A 71 -15.10 -16.62 -25.20
CA ARG A 71 -15.09 -17.79 -24.33
C ARG A 71 -16.09 -17.60 -23.19
N GLY A 72 -17.13 -18.44 -23.16
CA GLY A 72 -18.25 -18.22 -22.24
C GLY A 72 -18.88 -16.85 -22.48
N SER A 73 -19.00 -16.05 -21.44
CA SER A 73 -19.45 -14.65 -21.51
C SER A 73 -18.33 -13.65 -21.81
N GLY A 74 -17.07 -14.08 -21.76
CA GLY A 74 -15.90 -13.22 -21.96
C GLY A 74 -15.58 -13.01 -23.43
N THR A 75 -15.11 -11.80 -23.74
CA THR A 75 -14.67 -11.41 -25.09
C THR A 75 -13.28 -10.79 -25.01
N ALA A 76 -12.49 -10.99 -26.06
CA ALA A 76 -11.26 -10.25 -26.29
C ALA A 76 -11.28 -9.74 -27.73
N ARG A 77 -10.97 -8.46 -27.91
CA ARG A 77 -10.87 -7.81 -29.22
C ARG A 77 -9.59 -7.00 -29.27
N GLY A 78 -8.84 -7.16 -30.34
CA GLY A 78 -7.58 -6.44 -30.45
C GLY A 78 -7.03 -6.38 -31.86
N THR A 79 -5.90 -5.68 -31.94
CA THR A 79 -5.08 -5.56 -33.15
C THR A 79 -3.63 -5.86 -32.75
N PHE A 80 -2.85 -6.34 -33.67
CA PHE A 80 -1.41 -6.47 -33.50
C PHE A 80 -0.67 -6.26 -34.81
N THR A 81 0.55 -5.75 -34.71
CA THR A 81 1.49 -5.70 -35.83
C THR A 81 2.77 -6.41 -35.38
N TYR A 82 3.13 -7.47 -36.06
CA TYR A 82 4.35 -8.24 -35.82
C TYR A 82 5.28 -8.08 -37.00
N THR A 83 6.52 -7.70 -36.73
CA THR A 83 7.57 -7.59 -37.76
C THR A 83 8.74 -8.50 -37.44
N ALA A 84 9.28 -9.13 -38.47
CA ALA A 84 10.47 -9.98 -38.41
C ALA A 84 11.45 -9.60 -39.53
N ASP A 85 12.69 -10.01 -39.36
CA ASP A 85 13.64 -9.93 -40.43
C ASP A 85 13.24 -10.89 -41.58
N PRO A 86 13.07 -10.41 -42.82
CA PRO A 86 12.57 -11.25 -43.90
C PRO A 86 13.58 -12.33 -44.37
N ALA A 87 14.84 -12.23 -43.95
CA ALA A 87 15.88 -13.20 -44.32
C ALA A 87 16.08 -14.27 -43.23
N THR A 88 16.13 -13.84 -41.95
CA THR A 88 16.40 -14.73 -40.81
C THR A 88 15.16 -15.18 -40.10
N PHE A 89 14.00 -14.53 -40.34
CA PHE A 89 12.74 -14.70 -39.61
C PHE A 89 12.86 -14.40 -38.11
N GLU A 90 13.94 -13.77 -37.68
CA GLU A 90 14.03 -13.28 -36.32
C GLU A 90 13.08 -12.10 -36.13
N TRP A 91 12.35 -12.12 -35.02
CA TRP A 91 11.37 -11.08 -34.78
C TRP A 91 12.04 -9.76 -34.38
N ARG A 92 11.48 -8.66 -34.91
CA ARG A 92 11.96 -7.29 -34.66
C ARG A 92 11.06 -6.55 -33.71
N ARG A 93 9.74 -6.61 -33.92
CA ARG A 93 8.80 -5.84 -33.13
C ARG A 93 7.42 -6.49 -33.12
N LEU A 94 6.78 -6.37 -31.94
CA LEU A 94 5.36 -6.65 -31.73
C LEU A 94 4.70 -5.41 -31.12
N ASP A 95 3.80 -4.78 -31.85
CA ASP A 95 2.87 -3.78 -31.32
C ASP A 95 1.51 -4.46 -31.14
N LEU A 96 0.84 -4.22 -30.00
CA LEU A 96 -0.49 -4.80 -29.75
C LEU A 96 -1.41 -3.84 -28.99
N LYS A 97 -2.72 -3.96 -29.28
CA LYS A 97 -3.81 -3.36 -28.51
C LYS A 97 -4.85 -4.42 -28.25
N LEU A 98 -5.37 -4.49 -27.04
CA LEU A 98 -6.35 -5.50 -26.65
C LEU A 98 -7.34 -4.91 -25.63
N ASP A 99 -8.62 -5.10 -25.90
CA ASP A 99 -9.71 -4.95 -24.94
C ASP A 99 -10.22 -6.34 -24.57
N SER A 100 -10.34 -6.66 -23.28
CA SER A 100 -10.74 -8.01 -22.85
C SER A 100 -11.60 -7.98 -21.60
N THR A 101 -12.58 -8.89 -21.57
CA THR A 101 -13.36 -9.25 -20.38
C THR A 101 -13.21 -10.74 -20.06
N MET A 102 -12.15 -11.37 -20.55
CA MET A 102 -11.84 -12.77 -20.28
C MET A 102 -11.12 -12.94 -18.94
N ASP A 103 -11.20 -14.16 -18.41
CA ASP A 103 -10.44 -14.57 -17.24
C ASP A 103 -8.92 -14.39 -17.46
N VAL A 104 -8.23 -13.80 -16.48
CA VAL A 104 -6.79 -13.53 -16.58
C VAL A 104 -5.93 -14.81 -16.60
N GLY A 105 -6.43 -15.93 -16.10
CA GLY A 105 -5.78 -17.21 -16.20
C GLY A 105 -5.57 -17.67 -17.65
N ILE A 106 -6.44 -17.25 -18.56
CA ILE A 106 -6.29 -17.49 -20.00
C ILE A 106 -5.06 -16.75 -20.52
N ALA A 107 -4.87 -15.50 -20.12
CA ALA A 107 -3.69 -14.72 -20.51
C ALA A 107 -2.39 -15.38 -20.00
N ALA A 108 -2.38 -15.91 -18.78
CA ALA A 108 -1.25 -16.66 -18.24
C ALA A 108 -0.90 -17.88 -19.11
N GLN A 109 -1.90 -18.65 -19.54
CA GLN A 109 -1.69 -19.83 -20.42
C GLN A 109 -1.19 -19.43 -21.81
N LEU A 110 -1.72 -18.36 -22.39
CA LEU A 110 -1.34 -17.90 -23.72
C LEU A 110 0.05 -17.27 -23.77
N ILE A 111 0.41 -16.51 -22.75
CA ILE A 111 1.74 -15.85 -22.65
C ILE A 111 2.81 -16.83 -22.16
N GLY A 112 2.39 -17.85 -21.40
CA GLY A 112 3.29 -18.86 -20.83
C GLY A 112 3.88 -18.45 -19.48
N PRO A 113 5.07 -19.00 -19.07
CA PRO A 113 5.60 -18.86 -17.70
C PRO A 113 5.75 -17.41 -17.21
N ILE A 114 6.10 -16.48 -18.10
CA ILE A 114 6.25 -15.06 -17.75
C ILE A 114 4.89 -14.47 -17.38
N GLY A 115 3.85 -14.72 -18.17
CA GLY A 115 2.49 -14.26 -17.87
C GLY A 115 1.94 -14.88 -16.59
N ALA A 116 2.21 -16.17 -16.36
CA ALA A 116 1.83 -16.85 -15.13
C ALA A 116 2.49 -16.23 -13.89
N ALA A 117 3.79 -15.91 -13.96
CA ALA A 117 4.52 -15.29 -12.85
C ALA A 117 4.02 -13.86 -12.53
N VAL A 118 3.71 -13.06 -13.55
CA VAL A 118 3.17 -11.70 -13.37
C VAL A 118 1.77 -11.73 -12.74
N LEU A 119 0.94 -12.71 -13.10
CA LEU A 119 -0.44 -12.82 -12.63
C LEU A 119 -0.59 -13.61 -11.32
N ALA A 120 0.43 -14.38 -10.91
CA ALA A 120 0.39 -15.20 -9.71
C ALA A 120 -0.02 -14.45 -8.42
N PRO A 121 0.38 -13.18 -8.19
CA PRO A 121 -0.04 -12.43 -7.01
C PRO A 121 -1.53 -12.08 -6.97
N PHE A 122 -2.23 -12.17 -8.11
CA PHE A 122 -3.63 -11.74 -8.23
C PHE A 122 -4.59 -12.92 -8.28
N LYS A 123 -5.60 -12.90 -7.41
CA LYS A 123 -6.75 -13.81 -7.45
C LYS A 123 -8.00 -12.96 -7.64
N LEU A 124 -8.76 -13.22 -8.68
CA LEU A 124 -9.95 -12.47 -9.06
C LEU A 124 -11.19 -13.35 -8.94
N ALA A 125 -12.22 -12.87 -8.28
CA ALA A 125 -13.50 -13.57 -8.17
C ALA A 125 -14.31 -13.53 -9.48
N ALA A 126 -14.08 -12.51 -10.31
CA ALA A 126 -14.72 -12.34 -11.61
C ALA A 126 -13.70 -11.84 -12.65
N PRO A 127 -13.91 -12.13 -13.94
CA PRO A 127 -13.07 -11.61 -15.01
C PRO A 127 -13.03 -10.08 -15.00
N PRO A 128 -11.86 -9.45 -15.09
CA PRO A 128 -11.73 -8.00 -15.12
C PRO A 128 -12.02 -7.45 -16.52
N ALA A 129 -12.41 -6.18 -16.59
CA ALA A 129 -12.33 -5.41 -17.84
C ALA A 129 -10.89 -4.88 -17.98
N LEU A 130 -10.21 -5.31 -19.05
CA LEU A 130 -8.81 -4.97 -19.32
C LEU A 130 -8.71 -4.20 -20.63
N LYS A 131 -7.88 -3.14 -20.62
CA LYS A 131 -7.37 -2.50 -21.85
C LYS A 131 -5.85 -2.58 -21.80
N LEU A 132 -5.26 -3.03 -22.87
CA LEU A 132 -3.86 -3.36 -22.99
C LEU A 132 -3.29 -2.71 -24.24
N GLN A 133 -2.18 -2.01 -24.12
CA GLN A 133 -1.43 -1.50 -25.25
C GLN A 133 0.05 -1.74 -24.99
N GLY A 134 0.73 -2.38 -25.92
CA GLY A 134 2.14 -2.73 -25.74
C GLY A 134 2.94 -2.65 -27.01
N ARG A 135 4.24 -2.43 -26.81
CA ARG A 135 5.30 -2.55 -27.83
C ARG A 135 6.42 -3.36 -27.22
N PHE A 136 6.87 -4.34 -27.97
CA PHE A 136 7.97 -5.21 -27.58
C PHE A 136 8.95 -5.29 -28.74
N ASP A 137 10.20 -4.92 -28.52
CA ASP A 137 11.26 -5.05 -29.49
C ASP A 137 12.02 -6.37 -29.30
N GLY A 138 12.23 -7.07 -30.41
CA GLY A 138 12.89 -8.37 -30.45
C GLY A 138 14.42 -8.27 -30.59
N PRO A 139 15.10 -9.43 -30.67
CA PRO A 139 16.54 -9.47 -30.84
C PRO A 139 17.05 -8.76 -32.11
N ALA A 140 16.24 -8.78 -33.18
CA ALA A 140 16.59 -8.15 -34.46
C ALA A 140 16.09 -6.68 -34.57
N ALA A 141 15.69 -6.06 -33.47
CA ALA A 141 15.28 -4.66 -33.48
C ALA A 141 16.46 -3.70 -33.63
N PRO A 142 16.36 -2.71 -34.54
CA PRO A 142 17.33 -1.64 -34.59
C PRO A 142 17.29 -0.82 -33.28
N GLY A 143 18.42 -0.66 -32.60
CA GLY A 143 18.53 0.12 -31.38
C GLY A 143 18.42 -0.68 -30.07
N GLY A 144 18.28 -2.01 -30.13
CA GLY A 144 18.23 -2.87 -28.97
C GLY A 144 16.81 -3.27 -28.55
N ARG A 145 16.70 -3.93 -27.41
CA ARG A 145 15.45 -4.44 -26.87
C ARG A 145 14.81 -3.40 -25.96
N HIS A 146 13.69 -2.85 -26.39
CA HIS A 146 12.86 -1.98 -25.54
C HIS A 146 11.46 -2.56 -25.42
N HIS A 147 10.91 -2.48 -24.23
CA HIS A 147 9.58 -2.97 -23.94
C HIS A 147 8.74 -1.88 -23.30
N SER A 148 7.55 -1.66 -23.82
CA SER A 148 6.57 -0.81 -23.17
C SER A 148 5.21 -1.52 -23.14
N LEU A 149 4.55 -1.49 -22.00
CA LEU A 149 3.22 -2.06 -21.83
C LEU A 149 2.41 -1.16 -20.91
N GLN A 150 1.24 -0.75 -21.35
CA GLN A 150 0.25 -0.11 -20.51
C GLN A 150 -0.93 -1.05 -20.31
N VAL A 151 -1.37 -1.18 -19.08
CA VAL A 151 -2.54 -1.97 -18.68
C VAL A 151 -3.47 -1.08 -17.87
N ASP A 152 -4.68 -0.90 -18.34
CA ASP A 152 -5.79 -0.34 -17.58
C ASP A 152 -6.72 -1.49 -17.21
N ALA A 153 -6.99 -1.67 -15.93
CA ALA A 153 -7.83 -2.75 -15.43
C ALA A 153 -8.92 -2.23 -14.50
N ARG A 154 -10.09 -2.85 -14.58
CA ARG A 154 -11.18 -2.67 -13.62
C ARG A 154 -11.73 -4.02 -13.23
N THR A 155 -11.89 -4.24 -11.95
CA THR A 155 -12.50 -5.45 -11.39
C THR A 155 -13.82 -5.10 -10.73
N SER A 156 -14.76 -6.02 -10.74
CA SER A 156 -15.96 -5.97 -9.92
C SER A 156 -15.93 -7.12 -8.93
N GLY A 157 -16.26 -6.83 -7.67
CA GLY A 157 -16.22 -7.82 -6.61
C GLY A 157 -14.84 -8.00 -5.98
N GLU A 158 -14.60 -9.19 -5.40
CA GLU A 158 -13.38 -9.47 -4.64
C GLU A 158 -12.17 -9.67 -5.56
N ILE A 159 -11.10 -9.01 -5.21
CA ILE A 159 -9.75 -9.19 -5.75
C ILE A 159 -8.79 -9.43 -4.57
N ARG A 160 -7.89 -10.38 -4.71
CA ARG A 160 -6.80 -10.59 -3.73
C ARG A 160 -5.46 -10.30 -4.37
N PHE A 161 -4.69 -9.45 -3.73
CA PHE A 161 -3.31 -9.17 -4.09
C PHE A 161 -2.38 -9.74 -3.02
N HIS A 162 -1.56 -10.75 -3.35
CA HIS A 162 -0.80 -11.55 -2.38
C HIS A 162 -1.68 -12.07 -1.23
N ASP A 163 -2.90 -12.51 -1.55
CA ASP A 163 -3.95 -12.95 -0.64
C ASP A 163 -4.61 -11.84 0.20
N PHE A 164 -4.13 -10.59 0.13
CA PHE A 164 -4.77 -9.45 0.79
C PHE A 164 -6.07 -9.07 0.05
N PRO A 165 -7.23 -9.09 0.73
CA PRO A 165 -8.51 -8.89 0.07
C PRO A 165 -8.81 -7.40 -0.14
N LEU A 166 -9.21 -7.08 -1.36
CA LEU A 166 -9.72 -5.79 -1.80
C LEU A 166 -11.03 -6.01 -2.58
N ARG A 167 -11.75 -4.96 -2.88
CA ARG A 167 -12.97 -5.03 -3.71
C ARG A 167 -12.99 -3.90 -4.72
N ASP A 168 -13.64 -4.16 -5.85
CA ASP A 168 -13.94 -3.16 -6.88
C ASP A 168 -12.71 -2.31 -7.27
N ALA A 169 -11.60 -2.98 -7.58
CA ALA A 169 -10.35 -2.31 -7.86
C ALA A 169 -10.26 -1.80 -9.30
N SER A 170 -9.71 -0.62 -9.46
CA SER A 170 -9.23 -0.09 -10.74
C SER A 170 -7.76 0.31 -10.63
N PHE A 171 -7.00 0.06 -11.68
CA PHE A 171 -5.59 0.43 -11.69
C PHE A 171 -5.08 0.66 -13.12
N ARG A 172 -4.08 1.53 -13.21
CA ARG A 172 -3.28 1.76 -14.43
C ARG A 172 -1.83 1.46 -14.14
N VAL A 173 -1.26 0.54 -14.90
CA VAL A 173 0.15 0.13 -14.81
C VAL A 173 0.84 0.40 -16.13
N LYS A 174 2.00 1.03 -16.06
CA LYS A 174 2.94 1.17 -17.18
C LYS A 174 4.21 0.41 -16.86
N LEU A 175 4.62 -0.44 -17.76
CA LEU A 175 5.90 -1.09 -17.79
C LEU A 175 6.72 -0.45 -18.90
N GLN A 176 7.92 0.02 -18.60
CA GLN A 176 8.88 0.50 -19.58
C GLN A 176 10.23 -0.08 -19.23
N ASP A 177 10.70 -1.01 -20.06
CA ASP A 177 11.90 -1.82 -19.81
C ASP A 177 11.84 -2.47 -18.41
N ASP A 178 12.72 -2.08 -17.48
CA ASP A 178 12.77 -2.60 -16.11
C ASP A 178 11.97 -1.77 -15.09
N GLU A 179 11.35 -0.69 -15.56
CA GLU A 179 10.57 0.20 -14.69
C GLU A 179 9.09 -0.15 -14.74
N ILE A 180 8.47 -0.26 -13.56
CA ILE A 180 7.04 -0.44 -13.40
C ILE A 180 6.48 0.78 -12.69
N VAL A 181 5.55 1.48 -13.33
CA VAL A 181 4.84 2.61 -12.75
C VAL A 181 3.36 2.24 -12.60
N ILE A 182 2.88 2.24 -11.39
CA ILE A 182 1.46 2.15 -11.06
C ILE A 182 1.00 3.59 -10.85
N GLU A 183 0.35 4.17 -11.85
CA GLU A 183 -0.01 5.59 -11.85
C GLU A 183 -1.19 5.89 -10.95
N GLU A 184 -2.12 4.97 -10.89
CA GLU A 184 -3.36 5.12 -10.16
C GLU A 184 -3.87 3.75 -9.74
N VAL A 185 -4.12 3.60 -8.44
CA VAL A 185 -4.85 2.46 -7.88
C VAL A 185 -5.99 3.04 -7.05
N GLU A 186 -7.17 2.51 -7.25
CA GLU A 186 -8.31 2.74 -6.38
C GLU A 186 -8.99 1.41 -6.10
N ALA A 187 -9.34 1.15 -4.86
CA ALA A 187 -10.04 -0.06 -4.44
C ALA A 187 -10.87 0.21 -3.19
N ARG A 188 -11.89 -0.60 -2.95
CA ARG A 188 -12.62 -0.59 -1.69
C ARG A 188 -11.94 -1.51 -0.68
N PHE A 189 -11.75 -1.00 0.53
CA PHE A 189 -11.22 -1.75 1.66
C PHE A 189 -11.91 -1.31 2.96
N ALA A 190 -12.43 -2.28 3.73
CA ALA A 190 -13.08 -2.03 5.02
C ALA A 190 -14.12 -0.88 4.97
N SER A 191 -15.03 -0.94 4.00
CA SER A 191 -16.05 0.08 3.69
C SER A 191 -15.52 1.44 3.26
N GLY A 192 -14.22 1.68 3.29
CA GLY A 192 -13.54 2.88 2.82
C GLY A 192 -12.98 2.75 1.40
N VAL A 193 -12.24 3.78 0.99
CA VAL A 193 -11.56 3.86 -0.30
C VAL A 193 -10.05 3.88 -0.07
N ALA A 194 -9.37 2.85 -0.59
CA ALA A 194 -7.92 2.78 -0.67
C ALA A 194 -7.47 3.30 -2.04
N GLY A 195 -6.48 4.18 -2.05
CA GLY A 195 -5.91 4.72 -3.27
C GLY A 195 -4.40 4.84 -3.19
N GLY A 196 -3.75 4.99 -4.34
CA GLY A 196 -2.31 5.18 -4.33
C GLY A 196 -1.65 5.10 -5.70
N ARG A 197 -0.35 5.26 -5.68
CA ARG A 197 0.56 5.08 -6.81
C ARG A 197 1.85 4.45 -6.32
N ALA A 198 2.55 3.77 -7.21
CA ALA A 198 3.83 3.18 -6.88
C ALA A 198 4.76 3.16 -8.10
N ARG A 199 6.05 3.14 -7.84
CA ARG A 199 7.08 3.02 -8.85
C ARG A 199 8.11 1.99 -8.40
N VAL A 200 8.43 1.04 -9.28
CA VAL A 200 9.50 0.07 -9.07
C VAL A 200 10.53 0.28 -10.16
N TRP A 201 11.79 0.49 -9.79
CA TRP A 201 12.87 0.75 -10.75
C TRP A 201 14.18 0.13 -10.29
N GLY A 202 15.15 0.06 -11.21
CA GLY A 202 16.43 -0.59 -10.99
C GLY A 202 16.35 -2.11 -11.09
N THR A 203 17.49 -2.77 -11.07
CA THR A 203 17.63 -4.22 -11.30
C THR A 203 18.36 -4.90 -10.16
N GLY A 204 18.10 -6.20 -9.96
CA GLY A 204 18.76 -7.03 -8.96
C GLY A 204 18.66 -6.44 -7.54
N GLU A 205 19.80 -6.37 -6.86
CA GLU A 205 19.88 -5.85 -5.47
C GLU A 205 19.66 -4.33 -5.37
N LYS A 206 19.80 -3.60 -6.50
CA LYS A 206 19.55 -2.14 -6.56
C LYS A 206 18.09 -1.82 -6.84
N ARG A 207 17.21 -2.82 -6.91
CA ARG A 207 15.80 -2.61 -7.17
C ARG A 207 15.14 -1.87 -6.00
N ARG A 208 14.43 -0.79 -6.32
CA ARG A 208 13.76 0.09 -5.36
C ARG A 208 12.26 0.11 -5.60
N LEU A 209 11.53 0.42 -4.57
CA LEU A 209 10.10 0.70 -4.59
C LEU A 209 9.85 2.03 -3.87
N GLY A 210 9.15 2.94 -4.56
CA GLY A 210 8.53 4.11 -3.96
C GLY A 210 7.01 4.00 -4.07
N PHE A 211 6.28 4.49 -3.09
CA PHE A 211 4.83 4.48 -3.11
C PHE A 211 4.23 5.67 -2.36
N ASP A 212 3.05 6.07 -2.81
CA ASP A 212 2.11 6.91 -2.07
C ASP A 212 0.83 6.09 -1.88
N PHE A 213 0.36 6.01 -0.65
CA PHE A 213 -0.83 5.27 -0.26
C PHE A 213 -1.78 6.16 0.52
N SER A 214 -3.07 6.01 0.30
CA SER A 214 -4.12 6.62 1.09
C SER A 214 -5.26 5.65 1.34
N LEU A 215 -5.81 5.70 2.55
CA LEU A 215 -7.04 5.01 2.93
C LEU A 215 -7.95 6.06 3.56
N LYS A 216 -9.16 6.20 3.07
CA LYS A 216 -10.12 7.21 3.53
C LYS A 216 -11.41 6.56 3.98
N GLU A 217 -11.94 7.05 5.12
CA GLU A 217 -13.24 6.64 5.67
C GLU A 217 -13.39 5.12 5.86
N ALA A 218 -12.28 4.40 6.11
CA ALA A 218 -12.36 2.97 6.37
C ALA A 218 -12.92 2.70 7.77
N ASN A 219 -13.71 1.64 7.90
CA ASN A 219 -14.19 1.18 9.21
C ASN A 219 -13.06 0.46 9.95
N LEU A 220 -12.66 0.96 11.12
CA LEU A 220 -11.53 0.41 11.89
C LEU A 220 -11.78 -1.04 12.33
N GLY A 221 -13.00 -1.35 12.77
CA GLY A 221 -13.34 -2.71 13.18
C GLY A 221 -13.26 -3.70 12.02
N GLU A 222 -13.78 -3.31 10.84
CA GLU A 222 -13.70 -4.15 9.64
C GLU A 222 -12.25 -4.29 9.15
N ALA A 223 -11.48 -3.20 9.14
CA ALA A 223 -10.07 -3.21 8.77
C ALA A 223 -9.26 -4.15 9.67
N ALA A 224 -9.48 -4.08 10.99
CA ALA A 224 -8.82 -4.96 11.96
C ALA A 224 -9.20 -6.43 11.75
N ARG A 225 -10.49 -6.73 11.49
CA ARG A 225 -10.95 -8.08 11.20
C ARG A 225 -10.27 -8.64 9.96
N VAL A 226 -10.30 -7.89 8.85
CA VAL A 226 -9.68 -8.32 7.59
C VAL A 226 -8.18 -8.56 7.76
N LEU A 227 -7.49 -7.68 8.49
CA LEU A 227 -6.07 -7.83 8.77
C LEU A 227 -5.77 -9.05 9.63
N GLN A 228 -6.57 -9.32 10.68
CA GLN A 228 -6.43 -10.51 11.52
C GLN A 228 -6.63 -11.80 10.71
N GLU A 229 -7.66 -11.86 9.86
CA GLU A 229 -7.92 -12.99 8.97
C GLU A 229 -6.77 -13.22 7.99
N PHE A 230 -6.26 -12.15 7.38
CA PHE A 230 -5.10 -12.21 6.48
C PHE A 230 -3.84 -12.74 7.17
N LEU A 231 -3.52 -12.23 8.37
CA LEU A 231 -2.35 -12.67 9.13
C LEU A 231 -2.51 -14.13 9.61
N ALA A 232 -3.70 -14.54 10.02
CA ALA A 232 -3.98 -15.93 10.38
C ALA A 232 -3.77 -16.86 9.17
N GLN A 233 -4.30 -16.49 8.00
CA GLN A 233 -4.10 -17.23 6.76
C GLN A 233 -2.61 -17.36 6.39
N LYS A 234 -1.83 -16.28 6.51
CA LYS A 234 -0.37 -16.31 6.26
C LYS A 234 0.38 -17.25 7.22
N ARG A 235 -0.11 -17.43 8.44
CA ARG A 235 0.44 -18.36 9.44
C ARG A 235 -0.14 -19.79 9.32
N GLY A 236 -1.02 -20.04 8.35
CA GLY A 236 -1.71 -21.34 8.21
C GLY A 236 -2.69 -21.65 9.34
N GLN A 237 -3.18 -20.62 10.06
CA GLN A 237 -4.11 -20.74 11.16
C GLN A 237 -5.55 -20.44 10.71
N PRO A 238 -6.56 -21.09 11.29
CA PRO A 238 -7.94 -20.73 11.03
C PRO A 238 -8.22 -19.29 11.54
N PRO A 239 -9.10 -18.52 10.86
CA PRO A 239 -9.46 -17.19 11.34
C PRO A 239 -10.15 -17.26 12.70
N ALA A 240 -9.67 -16.45 13.63
CA ALA A 240 -10.29 -16.34 14.94
C ALA A 240 -11.63 -15.56 14.86
N PRO A 241 -12.60 -15.84 15.73
CA PRO A 241 -13.83 -15.06 15.79
C PRO A 241 -13.53 -13.59 16.12
N PRO A 242 -14.37 -12.64 15.66
CA PRO A 242 -14.15 -11.21 15.91
C PRO A 242 -14.00 -10.89 17.40
N GLY A 243 -12.84 -10.40 17.79
CA GLY A 243 -12.52 -10.05 19.17
C GLY A 243 -13.31 -8.82 19.68
N LYS A 244 -13.13 -8.48 20.95
CA LYS A 244 -13.75 -7.28 21.57
C LYS A 244 -13.35 -5.99 20.82
N PHE A 245 -12.09 -5.89 20.38
CA PHE A 245 -11.57 -4.76 19.62
C PHE A 245 -12.39 -4.50 18.34
N VAL A 246 -12.62 -5.52 17.52
CA VAL A 246 -13.39 -5.41 16.26
C VAL A 246 -14.81 -4.88 16.53
N ARG A 247 -15.48 -5.45 17.53
CA ARG A 247 -16.87 -5.07 17.87
C ARG A 247 -16.99 -3.65 18.40
N ARG A 248 -16.05 -3.21 19.24
CA ARG A 248 -16.10 -1.86 19.84
C ARG A 248 -15.77 -0.77 18.81
N ASN A 249 -14.92 -1.07 17.83
CA ASN A 249 -14.51 -0.10 16.82
C ASN A 249 -15.35 -0.15 15.53
N ALA A 250 -16.52 -0.78 15.56
CA ALA A 250 -17.41 -0.87 14.40
C ALA A 250 -17.95 0.48 13.89
N ASN A 251 -17.91 1.53 14.72
CA ASN A 251 -18.35 2.88 14.37
C ASN A 251 -17.18 3.89 14.34
N VAL A 252 -15.94 3.39 14.27
CA VAL A 252 -14.75 4.24 14.19
C VAL A 252 -14.26 4.27 12.75
N HIS A 253 -14.07 5.48 12.22
CA HIS A 253 -13.51 5.72 10.89
C HIS A 253 -12.00 5.91 10.99
N LEU A 254 -11.29 5.32 10.05
CA LEU A 254 -9.84 5.36 9.92
C LEU A 254 -9.47 6.03 8.60
N ASP A 255 -8.67 7.08 8.68
CA ASP A 255 -7.95 7.67 7.56
C ASP A 255 -6.45 7.42 7.75
N VAL A 256 -5.76 7.00 6.69
CA VAL A 256 -4.30 6.82 6.68
C VAL A 256 -3.75 7.36 5.37
N ALA A 257 -2.64 8.07 5.45
CA ALA A 257 -1.84 8.42 4.29
C ALA A 257 -0.36 8.13 4.58
N ALA A 258 0.36 7.60 3.61
CA ALA A 258 1.79 7.33 3.75
C ALA A 258 2.49 7.45 2.38
N SER A 259 3.70 8.00 2.40
CA SER A 259 4.61 8.05 1.26
C SER A 259 5.97 7.56 1.71
N ALA A 260 6.54 6.60 1.00
CA ALA A 260 7.85 6.07 1.35
C ALA A 260 8.59 5.50 0.14
N GLU A 261 9.91 5.42 0.27
CA GLU A 261 10.81 4.83 -0.70
C GLU A 261 11.87 3.99 0.01
N GLY A 262 12.17 2.80 -0.56
CA GLY A 262 13.16 1.89 0.00
C GLY A 262 13.61 0.83 -1.00
N ARG A 263 14.35 -0.17 -0.53
CA ARG A 263 14.77 -1.32 -1.32
C ARG A 263 13.58 -2.26 -1.51
N TYR A 264 13.37 -2.72 -2.73
CA TYR A 264 12.31 -3.68 -3.03
C TYR A 264 12.52 -4.99 -2.26
N GLY A 265 11.50 -5.40 -1.49
CA GLY A 265 11.54 -6.63 -0.71
C GLY A 265 12.21 -6.51 0.68
N ASP A 266 12.74 -5.34 1.07
CA ASP A 266 13.34 -5.12 2.37
C ASP A 266 12.62 -3.99 3.14
N PRO A 267 11.66 -4.32 4.02
CA PRO A 267 10.82 -3.35 4.72
C PRO A 267 11.60 -2.45 5.69
N TYR A 268 12.81 -2.84 6.08
CA TYR A 268 13.62 -2.06 7.02
C TYR A 268 14.48 -0.98 6.37
N THR A 269 14.37 -0.80 5.07
CA THR A 269 15.11 0.22 4.32
C THR A 269 14.26 1.40 3.88
N TYR A 270 12.96 1.38 4.21
CA TYR A 270 12.06 2.44 3.77
C TYR A 270 12.25 3.69 4.58
N HIS A 271 12.23 4.84 3.89
CA HIS A 271 12.19 6.17 4.47
C HIS A 271 11.01 6.93 3.88
N GLY A 272 10.33 7.68 4.74
CA GLY A 272 9.15 8.40 4.31
C GLY A 272 8.38 9.02 5.47
N GLU A 273 7.14 9.37 5.19
CA GLU A 273 6.26 9.99 6.17
C GLU A 273 4.82 9.57 5.96
N GLY A 274 4.01 9.81 6.96
CA GLY A 274 2.59 9.53 6.88
C GLY A 274 1.79 10.20 7.99
N SER A 275 0.48 10.01 7.91
CA SER A 275 -0.46 10.47 8.91
C SER A 275 -1.55 9.41 9.11
N ALA A 276 -2.12 9.37 10.29
CA ALA A 276 -3.29 8.57 10.61
C ALA A 276 -4.27 9.38 11.43
N ALA A 277 -5.56 9.21 11.17
CA ALA A 277 -6.63 9.81 11.93
C ALA A 277 -7.72 8.78 12.21
N LEU A 278 -8.23 8.80 13.43
CA LEU A 278 -9.40 8.02 13.88
C LEU A 278 -10.49 8.99 14.28
N ARG A 279 -11.71 8.72 13.88
CA ARG A 279 -12.91 9.51 14.26
C ARG A 279 -14.07 8.56 14.58
N GLY A 280 -14.75 8.84 15.67
CA GLY A 280 -15.92 8.04 16.08
C GLY A 280 -16.61 8.61 17.31
N PRO A 281 -17.81 8.13 17.61
CA PRO A 281 -18.57 8.59 18.80
C PRO A 281 -17.83 8.28 20.11
N GLU A 282 -17.08 7.19 20.11
CA GLU A 282 -16.18 6.78 21.16
C GLU A 282 -15.06 5.96 20.51
N ILE A 283 -13.83 6.43 20.62
CA ILE A 283 -12.66 5.66 20.17
C ILE A 283 -12.37 4.65 21.29
N GLY A 284 -13.16 3.54 21.26
CA GLY A 284 -13.02 2.48 22.22
C GLY A 284 -11.75 1.69 21.98
N GLU A 285 -11.19 1.13 23.05
CA GLU A 285 -10.05 0.22 23.14
C GLU A 285 -9.23 -0.01 21.85
N VAL A 286 -8.53 1.00 21.37
CA VAL A 286 -7.22 0.74 20.80
C VAL A 286 -6.40 0.17 21.96
N PRO A 287 -5.73 -0.99 21.85
CA PRO A 287 -5.06 -1.60 23.01
C PRO A 287 -4.16 -0.64 23.80
N LEU A 288 -3.56 0.36 23.14
CA LEU A 288 -2.79 1.42 23.77
C LEU A 288 -3.63 2.43 24.55
N LEU A 289 -4.86 2.68 24.13
CA LEU A 289 -5.75 3.66 24.72
C LEU A 289 -6.64 3.03 25.80
N GLY A 290 -7.02 1.76 25.65
CA GLY A 290 -7.77 1.02 26.64
C GLY A 290 -7.01 0.89 27.95
N LEU A 291 -5.69 0.69 27.89
CA LEU A 291 -4.85 0.61 29.10
C LEU A 291 -4.73 1.96 29.83
N LEU A 292 -4.76 3.08 29.12
CA LEU A 292 -4.83 4.40 29.75
C LEU A 292 -6.16 4.62 30.48
N SER A 293 -7.27 4.15 29.93
CA SER A 293 -8.58 4.27 30.59
C SER A 293 -8.72 3.34 31.79
N GLU A 294 -8.03 2.21 31.83
CA GLU A 294 -8.00 1.32 33.00
C GLU A 294 -7.12 1.87 34.12
N LEU A 295 -6.02 2.60 33.79
CA LEU A 295 -5.15 3.21 34.79
C LEU A 295 -5.74 4.47 35.43
N ILE A 296 -6.61 5.18 34.70
CA ILE A 296 -7.30 6.37 35.20
C ILE A 296 -8.72 5.97 35.60
N THR A 297 -8.83 5.18 36.64
CA THR A 297 -10.12 4.70 37.17
C THR A 297 -11.02 5.80 37.74
N PHE A 298 -10.53 7.03 37.86
CA PHE A 298 -11.29 8.12 38.49
C PHE A 298 -12.15 8.94 37.53
N THR A 299 -11.90 8.85 36.22
CA THR A 299 -12.68 9.56 35.19
C THR A 299 -12.74 8.73 33.93
N THR A 300 -13.95 8.52 33.42
CA THR A 300 -14.16 7.90 32.11
C THR A 300 -13.72 8.91 31.05
N LEU A 301 -12.45 8.87 30.65
CA LEU A 301 -11.93 9.69 29.56
C LEU A 301 -12.50 9.13 28.25
N ARG A 302 -13.32 9.91 27.58
CA ARG A 302 -13.87 9.55 26.26
C ARG A 302 -13.20 10.36 25.21
N PHE A 303 -12.63 9.69 24.21
CA PHE A 303 -12.00 10.31 23.06
C PHE A 303 -12.87 10.05 21.82
N THR A 304 -13.05 11.08 21.01
CA THR A 304 -13.82 11.03 19.77
C THR A 304 -12.92 11.17 18.54
N GLU A 305 -11.69 11.62 18.73
CA GLU A 305 -10.72 11.82 17.68
C GLU A 305 -9.31 11.47 18.15
N ALA A 306 -8.53 10.80 17.29
CA ALA A 306 -7.10 10.63 17.44
C ALA A 306 -6.41 10.98 16.11
N ARG A 307 -5.30 11.68 16.17
CA ARG A 307 -4.46 12.04 15.02
C ARG A 307 -3.00 11.84 15.36
N GLY A 308 -2.22 11.41 14.38
CA GLY A 308 -0.77 11.32 14.51
C GLY A 308 -0.11 11.44 13.16
N ASN A 309 0.99 12.16 13.11
CA ASN A 309 1.93 12.16 12.01
C ASN A 309 3.09 11.25 12.36
N PHE A 310 3.63 10.54 11.37
CA PHE A 310 4.76 9.67 11.60
C PHE A 310 5.80 9.77 10.48
N LYS A 311 7.04 9.48 10.83
CA LYS A 311 8.14 9.30 9.89
C LYS A 311 8.50 7.82 9.85
N ILE A 312 8.80 7.33 8.67
CA ILE A 312 9.32 5.98 8.44
C ILE A 312 10.84 6.12 8.34
N GLU A 313 11.56 5.56 9.29
CA GLU A 313 13.02 5.64 9.37
C GLU A 313 13.61 4.22 9.45
N GLY A 314 13.57 3.51 8.33
CA GLY A 314 14.00 2.13 8.26
C GLY A 314 13.16 1.22 9.17
N PRO A 315 13.78 0.64 10.23
CA PRO A 315 13.06 -0.25 11.14
C PRO A 315 12.14 0.46 12.13
N LYS A 316 12.07 1.80 12.11
CA LYS A 316 11.31 2.59 13.08
C LYS A 316 10.22 3.43 12.43
N LEU A 317 9.08 3.53 13.10
CA LEU A 317 8.06 4.55 12.88
C LEU A 317 8.19 5.57 14.01
N VAL A 318 8.60 6.79 13.68
CA VAL A 318 8.78 7.88 14.64
C VAL A 318 7.57 8.78 14.59
N PHE A 319 6.89 8.95 15.70
CA PHE A 319 5.73 9.80 15.87
C PHE A 319 6.13 11.09 16.60
N PRO A 320 6.41 12.18 15.89
CA PRO A 320 6.76 13.45 16.52
C PRO A 320 5.60 14.02 17.33
N GLU A 321 4.37 13.71 16.91
CA GLU A 321 3.17 14.17 17.57
C GLU A 321 2.03 13.16 17.38
N VAL A 322 1.39 12.82 18.49
CA VAL A 322 0.12 12.07 18.54
C VAL A 322 -0.84 12.85 19.44
N ALA A 323 -2.02 13.14 18.94
CA ALA A 323 -3.02 13.90 19.67
C ALA A 323 -4.32 13.11 19.75
N LEU A 324 -4.88 12.97 20.97
CA LEU A 324 -6.21 12.44 21.20
C LEU A 324 -7.08 13.53 21.78
N ARG A 325 -8.31 13.62 21.31
CA ARG A 325 -9.26 14.64 21.72
C ARG A 325 -10.60 14.03 22.06
N GLY A 326 -11.17 14.47 23.17
CA GLY A 326 -12.50 14.14 23.64
C GLY A 326 -13.25 15.37 24.10
N ALA A 327 -14.47 15.20 24.60
CA ALA A 327 -15.30 16.32 25.06
C ALA A 327 -14.62 17.10 26.19
N ASN A 328 -14.03 16.42 27.16
CA ASN A 328 -13.42 17.03 28.35
C ASN A 328 -12.00 16.50 28.62
N SER A 329 -11.35 15.88 27.65
CA SER A 329 -10.05 15.27 27.84
C SER A 329 -9.18 15.40 26.59
N ALA A 330 -7.87 15.52 26.80
CA ALA A 330 -6.88 15.51 25.74
C ALA A 330 -5.67 14.70 26.15
N ILE A 331 -5.00 14.10 25.15
CA ILE A 331 -3.68 13.48 25.30
C ILE A 331 -2.83 14.00 24.16
N ASP A 332 -1.64 14.48 24.50
CA ASP A 332 -0.59 14.85 23.56
C ASP A 332 0.64 13.98 23.85
N GLY A 333 1.14 13.33 22.82
CA GLY A 333 2.27 12.40 22.98
C GLY A 333 3.21 12.40 21.79
N HIS A 334 4.35 11.77 21.97
CA HIS A 334 5.33 11.49 20.94
C HIS A 334 6.10 10.23 21.28
N GLY A 335 6.72 9.60 20.31
CA GLY A 335 7.49 8.38 20.56
C GLY A 335 7.86 7.63 19.30
N ASP A 336 8.32 6.42 19.45
CA ASP A 336 8.64 5.54 18.34
C ASP A 336 8.09 4.11 18.53
N TYR A 337 7.91 3.45 17.40
CA TYR A 337 7.57 2.04 17.30
C TYR A 337 8.60 1.34 16.44
N THR A 338 9.25 0.31 16.96
CA THR A 338 10.26 -0.48 16.26
C THR A 338 9.61 -1.70 15.59
N LEU A 339 9.64 -1.76 14.24
CA LEU A 339 9.00 -2.81 13.45
C LEU A 339 9.51 -4.22 13.76
N ALA A 340 10.83 -4.39 13.94
CA ALA A 340 11.44 -5.71 14.11
C ALA A 340 11.13 -6.35 15.47
N SER A 341 11.13 -5.54 16.55
CA SER A 341 10.90 -6.00 17.93
C SER A 341 9.48 -5.80 18.41
N HIS A 342 8.64 -5.13 17.61
CA HIS A 342 7.32 -4.63 18.02
C HIS A 342 7.36 -3.71 19.25
N GLY A 343 8.55 -3.12 19.49
CA GLY A 343 8.83 -2.32 20.67
C GLY A 343 8.19 -0.94 20.61
N LEU A 344 7.71 -0.48 21.77
CA LEU A 344 7.10 0.83 21.98
C LEU A 344 8.00 1.67 22.87
N ASP A 345 8.20 2.94 22.56
CA ASP A 345 8.75 3.96 23.44
C ASP A 345 8.02 5.29 23.20
N PHE A 346 6.98 5.54 23.99
CA PHE A 346 6.15 6.74 23.88
C PHE A 346 6.12 7.50 25.19
N ARG A 347 6.03 8.82 25.12
CA ARG A 347 5.73 9.72 26.22
C ARG A 347 4.48 10.50 25.89
N ALA A 348 3.60 10.67 26.87
CA ALA A 348 2.36 11.39 26.68
C ALA A 348 2.00 12.23 27.90
N LYS A 349 1.36 13.37 27.65
CA LYS A 349 0.73 14.23 28.67
C LYS A 349 -0.77 14.07 28.55
N ILE A 350 -1.43 13.75 29.66
CA ILE A 350 -2.85 13.54 29.78
C ILE A 350 -3.46 14.75 30.47
N PHE A 351 -4.46 15.33 29.84
CA PHE A 351 -5.23 16.47 30.37
C PHE A 351 -6.67 16.00 30.64
N PRO A 352 -7.00 15.60 31.88
CA PRO A 352 -8.29 14.95 32.18
C PRO A 352 -9.48 15.90 32.30
N PHE A 353 -9.23 17.23 32.38
CA PHE A 353 -10.28 18.23 32.57
C PHE A 353 -10.03 19.46 31.70
N GLN A 354 -10.32 19.37 30.40
CA GLN A 354 -10.26 20.53 29.52
C GLN A 354 -11.67 20.99 29.17
N GLU A 355 -11.96 22.26 29.42
CA GLU A 355 -13.19 22.89 28.97
C GLU A 355 -13.21 23.02 27.45
N SER A 356 -14.31 22.63 26.81
CA SER A 356 -14.51 22.44 25.37
C SER A 356 -14.55 23.73 24.55
N GLY A 357 -13.76 24.76 24.87
CA GLY A 357 -13.95 26.09 24.26
C GLY A 357 -13.07 26.44 23.07
N ASN A 358 -11.80 25.98 22.95
CA ASN A 358 -10.86 26.56 21.97
C ASN A 358 -9.72 25.63 21.52
N LEU A 359 -9.95 24.35 21.34
CA LEU A 359 -8.90 23.34 21.09
C LEU A 359 -8.22 23.45 19.70
N PHE A 360 -8.81 24.14 18.73
CA PHE A 360 -8.28 24.23 17.37
C PHE A 360 -7.47 25.49 17.05
N LYS A 361 -7.35 26.45 17.95
CA LYS A 361 -6.67 27.74 17.68
C LYS A 361 -5.23 27.84 18.15
N SER A 362 -4.67 26.86 18.84
CA SER A 362 -3.34 26.99 19.46
C SER A 362 -2.28 26.00 18.95
N VAL A 363 -2.26 25.72 17.65
CA VAL A 363 -1.12 25.00 17.04
C VAL A 363 0.06 25.93 16.70
N VAL A 364 -0.14 27.24 16.76
CA VAL A 364 0.93 28.23 16.54
C VAL A 364 0.92 29.22 17.71
N GLY A 365 1.72 28.93 18.73
CA GLY A 365 1.95 29.85 19.85
C GLY A 365 1.43 29.37 21.19
N ALA A 366 1.80 28.15 21.62
CA ALA A 366 1.56 27.71 23.00
C ALA A 366 2.43 28.50 23.98
N VAL A 367 1.91 29.62 24.42
CA VAL A 367 2.36 30.24 25.68
C VAL A 367 1.75 29.45 26.82
N LEU A 368 2.63 28.80 27.55
CA LEU A 368 2.51 28.10 28.81
C LEU A 368 1.32 28.54 29.68
N THR A 369 0.21 27.81 29.63
CA THR A 369 -0.70 27.75 30.79
C THR A 369 -0.06 26.87 31.87
N PRO A 370 -0.28 27.14 33.16
CA PRO A 370 0.50 26.53 34.23
C PRO A 370 0.38 25.01 34.24
N LEU A 371 1.53 24.35 34.32
CA LEU A 371 1.82 22.90 34.28
C LEU A 371 1.12 22.04 35.36
N SER A 372 0.16 22.55 36.09
CA SER A 372 -0.37 21.94 37.30
C SER A 372 -1.38 20.81 37.11
N ASN A 373 -1.93 20.60 35.89
CA ASN A 373 -3.05 19.66 35.70
C ASN A 373 -2.80 18.55 34.68
N ALA A 374 -1.54 18.32 34.24
CA ALA A 374 -1.20 17.25 33.33
C ALA A 374 -0.56 16.05 34.05
N LEU A 375 -1.01 14.86 33.72
CA LEU A 375 -0.35 13.60 34.09
C LEU A 375 0.64 13.21 32.99
N GLU A 376 1.90 13.01 33.34
CA GLU A 376 2.89 12.54 32.38
C GLU A 376 3.10 11.02 32.52
N VAL A 377 2.97 10.31 31.40
CA VAL A 377 3.12 8.85 31.34
C VAL A 377 4.14 8.47 30.28
N LYS A 378 4.83 7.36 30.55
CA LYS A 378 5.70 6.68 29.61
C LYS A 378 5.11 5.31 29.28
N LEU A 379 5.05 4.98 27.98
CA LEU A 379 4.63 3.68 27.45
C LEU A 379 5.84 3.00 26.84
N THR A 380 6.15 1.80 27.34
CA THR A 380 7.23 0.93 26.85
C THR A 380 6.70 -0.48 26.61
N GLY A 381 7.59 -1.45 26.35
CA GLY A 381 7.22 -2.84 26.08
C GLY A 381 6.87 -3.10 24.62
N THR A 382 5.89 -3.94 24.36
CA THR A 382 5.46 -4.29 22.99
C THR A 382 3.96 -4.05 22.83
N LEU A 383 3.48 -4.06 21.58
CA LEU A 383 2.03 -3.97 21.29
C LEU A 383 1.20 -5.07 21.99
N GLU A 384 1.80 -6.25 22.23
CA GLU A 384 1.15 -7.37 22.91
C GLU A 384 1.19 -7.26 24.43
N LYS A 385 2.25 -6.62 24.94
CA LYS A 385 2.48 -6.41 26.40
C LYS A 385 2.97 -4.99 26.64
N PRO A 386 2.11 -3.98 26.52
CA PRO A 386 2.46 -2.59 26.80
C PRO A 386 2.64 -2.37 28.32
N GLU A 387 3.66 -1.63 28.67
CA GLU A 387 4.02 -1.28 30.06
C GLU A 387 3.92 0.22 30.26
N TRP A 388 3.09 0.63 31.19
CA TRP A 388 2.84 2.03 31.52
C TRP A 388 3.58 2.40 32.80
N THR A 389 4.27 3.54 32.77
CA THR A 389 4.96 4.10 33.94
C THR A 389 4.55 5.58 34.07
N PHE A 390 4.10 5.98 35.24
CA PHE A 390 3.84 7.37 35.54
C PHE A 390 5.18 8.09 35.80
N VAL A 391 5.46 9.15 35.07
CA VAL A 391 6.61 10.03 35.28
C VAL A 391 6.30 11.05 36.38
N ILE A 392 5.06 11.56 36.37
CA ILE A 392 4.47 12.38 37.44
C ILE A 392 3.32 11.58 38.01
N GLY A 393 3.51 11.02 39.21
CA GLY A 393 2.53 10.12 39.82
C GLY A 393 1.25 10.81 40.28
N PRO A 394 0.16 10.02 40.45
CA PRO A 394 -1.16 10.54 40.86
C PRO A 394 -1.16 11.30 42.19
N THR A 395 -0.24 10.99 43.11
CA THR A 395 -0.06 11.70 44.37
C THR A 395 0.41 13.15 44.20
N ASN A 396 1.28 13.41 43.22
CA ASN A 396 1.72 14.78 42.91
C ASN A 396 0.64 15.57 42.19
N PHE A 397 -0.17 14.89 41.35
CA PHE A 397 -1.33 15.48 40.70
C PHE A 397 -2.43 15.87 41.70
N LEU A 398 -2.78 15.00 42.65
CA LEU A 398 -3.72 15.30 43.72
C LEU A 398 -3.25 16.43 44.64
N ARG A 399 -1.94 16.50 44.89
CA ARG A 399 -1.34 17.59 45.68
C ARG A 399 -1.40 18.92 44.93
N SER A 400 -1.17 18.94 43.62
CA SER A 400 -1.29 20.14 42.78
C SER A 400 -2.74 20.67 42.67
N LEU A 401 -3.72 19.77 42.68
CA LEU A 401 -5.14 20.14 42.75
C LEU A 401 -5.50 20.73 44.11
N ALA A 402 -4.95 20.20 45.20
CA ALA A 402 -5.19 20.67 46.56
C ALA A 402 -4.51 22.02 46.84
N THR A 403 -3.31 22.26 46.27
CA THR A 403 -2.58 23.53 46.45
C THR A 403 -3.12 24.65 45.56
N GLY A 404 -3.68 24.33 44.38
CA GLY A 404 -4.33 25.33 43.48
C GLY A 404 -5.58 25.98 44.04
N SER A 405 -6.15 25.45 45.15
CA SER A 405 -7.29 26.06 45.86
C SER A 405 -6.88 26.92 47.07
N ALA A 406 -5.58 27.07 47.38
CA ALA A 406 -5.12 27.72 48.63
C ALA A 406 -4.25 28.95 48.46
N GLU A 407 -3.94 29.41 47.23
CA GLU A 407 -3.12 30.62 47.04
C GLU A 407 -3.92 31.79 46.49
N SER A 408 -4.87 32.26 47.28
CA SER A 408 -5.30 33.67 47.28
C SER A 408 -5.46 34.08 48.74
N THR A 409 -4.38 34.35 49.44
CA THR A 409 -4.20 35.29 50.55
C THR A 409 -2.89 34.92 51.29
N GLU A 410 -1.84 35.61 51.08
CA GLU A 410 -1.11 36.31 52.12
C GLU A 410 0.24 36.82 51.58
N LYS A 411 0.31 38.11 51.48
CA LYS A 411 1.52 38.91 51.49
C LYS A 411 1.99 38.99 52.95
N THR A 412 3.25 38.75 53.28
CA THR A 412 3.99 39.62 54.20
C THR A 412 5.45 39.17 54.31
N GLU A 413 6.30 40.17 54.28
CA GLU A 413 7.73 40.31 54.49
C GLU A 413 8.36 39.40 55.58
N ALA A 414 9.63 38.99 55.36
CA ALA A 414 10.73 39.33 56.29
C ALA A 414 12.12 38.94 55.75
N THR A 415 12.92 39.94 55.63
CA THR A 415 14.38 40.10 55.62
C THR A 415 15.15 39.08 56.49
N THR A 416 16.31 38.54 56.05
CA THR A 416 17.60 38.68 56.71
C THR A 416 18.72 37.81 56.10
N THR A 417 19.69 38.47 55.54
CA THR A 417 21.19 38.41 55.57
C THR A 417 22.00 37.07 55.45
N PRO A 418 23.16 37.15 54.79
CA PRO A 418 23.92 36.00 54.26
C PRO A 418 25.00 35.46 55.21
N ARG A 419 25.40 34.24 54.99
CA ARG A 419 26.63 33.68 55.60
C ARG A 419 27.50 33.04 54.55
N ALA A 420 28.79 33.38 54.70
CA ALA A 420 29.95 33.17 53.85
C ALA A 420 30.49 31.73 53.77
N ASP A 421 31.21 31.50 52.71
CA ASP A 421 32.42 30.70 52.50
C ASP A 421 32.46 29.20 52.80
N SER A 422 32.64 28.45 51.72
CA SER A 422 33.52 27.25 51.74
C SER A 422 34.20 27.08 50.36
N PRO A 423 35.48 26.71 50.32
CA PRO A 423 36.30 26.71 49.10
C PRO A 423 36.08 25.46 48.21
N PRO A 424 36.48 25.54 46.93
CA PRO A 424 36.29 24.45 45.99
C PRO A 424 37.35 23.32 46.14
N PRO A 425 37.00 22.07 45.74
CA PRO A 425 37.93 20.97 45.75
C PRO A 425 38.94 21.01 44.59
N PRO A 426 40.11 20.33 44.72
CA PRO A 426 41.21 20.44 43.76
C PRO A 426 40.96 19.65 42.47
N VAL A 427 41.47 20.21 41.37
CA VAL A 427 41.44 19.68 40.01
C VAL A 427 42.46 18.55 39.87
N SER A 428 42.04 17.40 39.34
CA SER A 428 42.91 16.27 38.96
C SER A 428 43.61 16.53 37.61
N PRO A 429 44.84 16.09 37.41
CA PRO A 429 45.59 16.31 36.17
C PRO A 429 45.17 15.35 35.04
N PRO A 430 45.37 15.74 33.75
CA PRO A 430 44.97 14.94 32.60
C PRO A 430 45.94 13.76 32.35
N PRO A 431 45.47 12.68 31.69
CA PRO A 431 46.29 11.52 31.35
C PRO A 431 47.28 11.81 30.20
N PRO A 432 48.40 11.08 30.13
CA PRO A 432 49.45 11.32 29.14
C PRO A 432 49.08 10.74 27.78
N ALA A 433 49.57 11.42 26.72
CA ALA A 433 49.42 11.07 25.31
C ALA A 433 50.19 9.78 24.93
N PRO A 434 49.72 9.01 23.96
CA PRO A 434 50.43 7.85 23.43
C PRO A 434 51.65 8.30 22.57
N ARG A 435 52.79 7.66 22.77
CA ARG A 435 54.00 7.81 21.95
C ARG A 435 53.95 6.91 20.70
N PRO A 436 54.80 7.21 19.74
CA PRO A 436 54.67 6.89 18.31
C PRO A 436 54.77 5.42 17.93
#